data_2cb85d8c6181a98d2cc882849ae69ebb
#
_entry.id   2cb85d8c6181a98d2cc882849ae69ebb
#
_cell.length_a   1.000
_cell.length_b   1.000
_cell.length_c   1.000
_cell.angle_alpha   90.00
_cell.angle_beta   90.00
_cell.angle_gamma   90.00
#
_symmetry.space_group_name_H-M   'P 1'
#
loop_
_entity.id
_entity.type
_entity.pdbx_description
1 polymer ?
#
loop_
_entity_poly.entity_id
_entity_poly.type
_entity_poly.pdbx_seq_one_letter_code
_entity_poly.pdbx_strand_id
1 'polypeptide(L)'
;SDATICEDDDHSLSGAATNYSSVVWSSNGDGSFDDTTSLTATYTPGPNDILNGSVTLTLTAYGIGSCGNVTDQMQLTINQFPVAYAGPDGTTCGSQAYQLAAQASNYSSMLWTGGDGTFSNDTILNPTYTPGPGDISSGSVILSLTALGITPCGDSTDTMVLTITTGATADAGPDATICEDQSHTLSGNASNYTSVNWTGGDGSFDDPTILNATYTPGPNDILAGSVNLTLTANGACGGTSDFMVLTINLL
;
A
#
# COMPACT_ATOMS: atom_id res chain seq x y z
N SER A 1 1.28 9.28 -42.14
CA SER A 1 2.37 8.96 -41.17
C SER A 1 1.78 8.32 -39.93
N ASP A 2 2.50 7.39 -39.35
CA ASP A 2 2.11 6.69 -38.12
C ASP A 2 1.83 7.67 -36.96
N ALA A 3 0.93 7.29 -36.07
CA ALA A 3 0.49 8.07 -34.92
C ALA A 3 0.27 7.19 -33.71
N THR A 4 0.21 7.82 -32.54
CA THR A 4 -0.09 7.17 -31.27
C THR A 4 -1.15 7.98 -30.51
N ILE A 5 -2.16 7.30 -29.99
CA ILE A 5 -3.26 7.89 -29.21
C ILE A 5 -3.46 7.12 -27.92
N CYS A 6 -4.25 7.68 -27.00
CA CYS A 6 -4.78 6.93 -25.88
C CYS A 6 -6.09 6.23 -26.26
N GLU A 7 -6.49 5.22 -25.53
CA GLU A 7 -7.63 4.34 -25.87
C GLU A 7 -8.99 5.04 -25.94
N ASP A 8 -9.13 6.22 -25.32
CA ASP A 8 -10.35 7.04 -25.37
C ASP A 8 -10.30 8.17 -26.39
N ASP A 9 -9.19 8.31 -27.13
CA ASP A 9 -9.01 9.35 -28.12
C ASP A 9 -9.47 8.88 -29.52
N ASP A 10 -10.04 9.79 -30.27
CA ASP A 10 -10.24 9.67 -31.72
C ASP A 10 -8.99 10.17 -32.46
N HIS A 11 -8.72 9.62 -33.65
CA HIS A 11 -7.60 10.06 -34.48
C HIS A 11 -8.10 10.78 -35.75
N SER A 12 -7.79 12.08 -35.89
CA SER A 12 -8.04 12.84 -37.11
C SER A 12 -6.99 12.54 -38.16
N LEU A 13 -7.42 12.06 -39.32
CA LEU A 13 -6.58 11.69 -40.43
C LEU A 13 -6.24 12.92 -41.29
N SER A 14 -5.09 12.88 -41.96
CA SER A 14 -4.62 13.91 -42.89
C SER A 14 -4.12 13.27 -44.18
N GLY A 15 -5.03 12.58 -44.87
CA GLY A 15 -4.74 11.94 -46.15
C GLY A 15 -4.48 12.98 -47.27
N ALA A 16 -3.65 12.58 -48.25
CA ALA A 16 -3.40 13.38 -49.43
C ALA A 16 -3.47 12.48 -50.69
N ALA A 17 -4.15 12.93 -51.69
CA ALA A 17 -4.23 12.26 -53.00
C ALA A 17 -4.33 13.26 -54.10
N THR A 18 -3.80 12.93 -55.29
CA THR A 18 -3.87 13.75 -56.49
C THR A 18 -4.27 12.88 -57.68
N ASN A 19 -4.95 13.45 -58.68
CA ASN A 19 -5.36 12.76 -59.90
C ASN A 19 -6.24 11.52 -59.65
N TYR A 20 -7.18 11.58 -58.70
CA TYR A 20 -8.10 10.53 -58.34
C TYR A 20 -9.55 10.85 -58.70
N SER A 21 -10.39 9.83 -58.82
CA SER A 21 -11.86 9.99 -58.99
C SER A 21 -12.60 9.96 -57.64
N SER A 22 -12.12 9.17 -56.69
CA SER A 22 -12.61 9.07 -55.30
C SER A 22 -11.54 8.52 -54.39
N VAL A 23 -11.70 8.70 -53.08
CA VAL A 23 -10.89 8.10 -52.05
C VAL A 23 -11.78 7.28 -51.09
N VAL A 24 -11.20 6.24 -50.48
CA VAL A 24 -11.89 5.46 -49.45
C VAL A 24 -10.86 5.03 -48.38
N TRP A 25 -11.19 5.31 -47.14
CA TRP A 25 -10.49 4.74 -45.97
C TRP A 25 -11.06 3.38 -45.62
N SER A 26 -10.21 2.49 -45.19
CA SER A 26 -10.54 1.19 -44.59
C SER A 26 -9.57 0.87 -43.44
N SER A 27 -9.99 0.01 -42.55
CA SER A 27 -9.14 -0.51 -41.43
C SER A 27 -9.10 -2.03 -41.48
N ASN A 28 -8.09 -2.62 -40.84
CA ASN A 28 -8.03 -4.05 -40.53
C ASN A 28 -8.63 -4.38 -39.16
N GLY A 29 -9.13 -3.37 -38.44
CA GLY A 29 -9.72 -3.47 -37.12
C GLY A 29 -11.24 -3.37 -37.11
N ASP A 30 -11.80 -3.17 -35.90
CA ASP A 30 -13.24 -3.10 -35.65
C ASP A 30 -13.75 -1.67 -35.31
N GLY A 31 -12.86 -0.67 -35.37
CA GLY A 31 -13.25 0.74 -35.23
C GLY A 31 -14.00 1.29 -36.42
N SER A 32 -14.36 2.56 -36.37
CA SER A 32 -15.19 3.23 -37.38
C SER A 32 -14.62 4.56 -37.82
N PHE A 33 -14.96 4.95 -39.05
CA PHE A 33 -14.69 6.28 -39.61
C PHE A 33 -15.99 7.11 -39.59
N ASP A 34 -15.88 8.41 -39.34
CA ASP A 34 -16.98 9.36 -39.47
C ASP A 34 -17.39 9.52 -40.95
N ASP A 35 -16.42 9.61 -41.87
CA ASP A 35 -16.62 9.65 -43.31
C ASP A 35 -15.46 8.97 -44.05
N THR A 36 -15.66 7.75 -44.53
CA THR A 36 -14.62 6.99 -45.25
C THR A 36 -14.19 7.67 -46.57
N THR A 37 -14.93 8.62 -47.10
CA THR A 37 -14.66 9.29 -48.39
C THR A 37 -13.94 10.63 -48.22
N SER A 38 -13.75 11.10 -46.99
CA SER A 38 -13.03 12.33 -46.65
C SER A 38 -11.53 12.06 -46.47
N LEU A 39 -10.67 12.91 -47.07
CA LEU A 39 -9.23 12.88 -46.80
C LEU A 39 -8.88 13.21 -45.33
N THR A 40 -9.78 13.92 -44.67
CA THR A 40 -9.63 14.34 -43.26
C THR A 40 -10.61 13.63 -42.31
N ALA A 41 -10.92 12.36 -42.62
CA ALA A 41 -11.78 11.54 -41.78
C ALA A 41 -11.24 11.41 -40.34
N THR A 42 -12.13 11.15 -39.40
CA THR A 42 -11.79 10.81 -38.03
C THR A 42 -12.01 9.30 -37.81
N TYR A 43 -11.03 8.63 -37.26
CA TYR A 43 -11.12 7.22 -36.87
C TYR A 43 -11.33 7.09 -35.37
N THR A 44 -12.38 6.37 -34.97
CA THR A 44 -12.66 5.98 -33.59
C THR A 44 -12.30 4.51 -33.44
N PRO A 45 -11.31 4.16 -32.58
CA PRO A 45 -10.91 2.77 -32.33
C PRO A 45 -12.06 1.91 -31.79
N GLY A 46 -12.09 0.65 -32.21
CA GLY A 46 -13.00 -0.35 -31.66
C GLY A 46 -12.36 -1.10 -30.47
N PRO A 47 -13.15 -1.88 -29.73
CA PRO A 47 -12.64 -2.64 -28.58
C PRO A 47 -11.49 -3.61 -28.90
N ASN A 48 -11.50 -4.25 -30.09
CA ASN A 48 -10.42 -5.14 -30.49
C ASN A 48 -9.16 -4.37 -30.91
N ASP A 49 -9.29 -3.16 -31.50
CA ASP A 49 -8.16 -2.30 -31.80
C ASP A 49 -7.43 -1.88 -30.53
N ILE A 50 -8.19 -1.50 -29.51
CA ILE A 50 -7.69 -1.13 -28.17
C ILE A 50 -6.98 -2.34 -27.53
N LEU A 51 -7.63 -3.51 -27.55
CA LEU A 51 -7.06 -4.73 -26.97
C LEU A 51 -5.77 -5.18 -27.68
N ASN A 52 -5.71 -5.02 -29.02
CA ASN A 52 -4.54 -5.34 -29.82
C ASN A 52 -3.43 -4.28 -29.73
N GLY A 53 -3.75 -3.09 -29.24
CA GLY A 53 -2.81 -1.96 -29.07
C GLY A 53 -2.44 -1.26 -30.37
N SER A 54 -3.04 -1.64 -31.53
CA SER A 54 -2.80 -0.99 -32.81
C SER A 54 -3.77 -1.42 -33.89
N VAL A 55 -3.94 -0.57 -34.88
CA VAL A 55 -4.73 -0.82 -36.12
C VAL A 55 -4.03 -0.24 -37.34
N THR A 56 -4.14 -0.88 -38.49
CA THR A 56 -3.66 -0.36 -39.77
C THR A 56 -4.82 0.31 -40.52
N LEU A 57 -4.65 1.59 -40.83
CA LEU A 57 -5.58 2.38 -41.63
C LEU A 57 -5.04 2.51 -43.06
N THR A 58 -5.87 2.22 -44.02
CA THR A 58 -5.51 2.22 -45.47
C THR A 58 -6.34 3.23 -46.23
N LEU A 59 -5.68 4.17 -46.87
CA LEU A 59 -6.30 5.07 -47.86
C LEU A 59 -6.15 4.50 -49.26
N THR A 60 -7.26 4.30 -49.94
CA THR A 60 -7.30 3.92 -51.35
C THR A 60 -7.73 5.11 -52.22
N ALA A 61 -6.91 5.56 -53.13
CA ALA A 61 -7.26 6.52 -54.17
C ALA A 61 -7.59 5.79 -55.45
N TYR A 62 -8.82 5.91 -55.92
CA TYR A 62 -9.29 5.30 -57.16
C TYR A 62 -8.90 6.17 -58.34
N GLY A 63 -8.30 5.58 -59.34
CA GLY A 63 -7.84 6.29 -60.55
C GLY A 63 -8.99 6.80 -61.41
N ILE A 64 -8.68 7.76 -62.29
CA ILE A 64 -9.63 8.32 -63.27
C ILE A 64 -9.61 7.44 -64.52
N GLY A 65 -10.80 7.00 -64.97
CA GLY A 65 -10.93 6.21 -66.18
C GLY A 65 -10.31 4.83 -66.13
N SER A 66 -9.29 4.54 -66.95
CA SER A 66 -8.57 3.26 -66.96
C SER A 66 -7.31 3.24 -66.08
N CYS A 67 -7.06 4.31 -65.29
CA CYS A 67 -5.93 4.36 -64.39
C CYS A 67 -6.16 3.43 -63.20
N GLY A 68 -5.09 2.78 -62.73
CA GLY A 68 -5.14 1.88 -61.57
C GLY A 68 -5.33 2.64 -60.26
N ASN A 69 -5.73 1.92 -59.23
CA ASN A 69 -5.85 2.45 -57.86
C ASN A 69 -4.47 2.46 -57.17
N VAL A 70 -4.29 3.37 -56.21
CA VAL A 70 -3.09 3.49 -55.37
C VAL A 70 -3.53 3.44 -53.92
N THR A 71 -2.78 2.72 -53.10
CA THR A 71 -3.02 2.64 -51.68
C THR A 71 -1.81 3.11 -50.89
N ASP A 72 -2.08 3.73 -49.72
CA ASP A 72 -1.09 4.06 -48.70
C ASP A 72 -1.63 3.65 -47.32
N GLN A 73 -0.73 3.33 -46.40
CA GLN A 73 -1.08 2.82 -45.08
C GLN A 73 -0.40 3.62 -43.98
N MET A 74 -1.07 3.71 -42.87
CA MET A 74 -0.49 4.17 -41.60
C MET A 74 -0.83 3.19 -40.49
N GLN A 75 0.05 3.08 -39.51
CA GLN A 75 -0.22 2.39 -38.27
C GLN A 75 -0.66 3.40 -37.21
N LEU A 76 -1.80 3.14 -36.59
CA LEU A 76 -2.26 3.85 -35.43
C LEU A 76 -1.98 2.96 -34.20
N THR A 77 -1.07 3.39 -33.32
CA THR A 77 -0.79 2.74 -32.05
C THR A 77 -1.77 3.28 -31.01
N ILE A 78 -2.35 2.40 -30.22
CA ILE A 78 -3.36 2.74 -29.21
C ILE A 78 -2.84 2.27 -27.86
N ASN A 79 -2.44 3.22 -27.01
CA ASN A 79 -2.02 2.93 -25.65
C ASN A 79 -3.22 2.83 -24.73
N GLN A 80 -3.23 1.84 -23.84
CA GLN A 80 -4.24 1.72 -22.80
C GLN A 80 -3.88 2.59 -21.60
N PHE A 81 -4.88 3.02 -20.83
CA PHE A 81 -4.65 3.71 -19.56
C PHE A 81 -3.87 2.83 -18.59
N PRO A 82 -2.94 3.42 -17.84
CA PRO A 82 -2.30 2.70 -16.76
C PRO A 82 -3.31 2.35 -15.66
N VAL A 83 -3.10 1.21 -15.02
CA VAL A 83 -3.85 0.81 -13.84
C VAL A 83 -2.87 0.73 -12.67
N ALA A 84 -3.17 1.44 -11.59
CA ALA A 84 -2.47 1.32 -10.32
C ALA A 84 -3.41 0.70 -9.28
N TYR A 85 -2.89 -0.24 -8.50
CA TYR A 85 -3.51 -0.78 -7.30
C TYR A 85 -2.43 -0.88 -6.23
N ALA A 86 -2.51 -0.04 -5.20
CA ALA A 86 -1.52 0.05 -4.14
C ALA A 86 -1.49 -1.19 -3.21
N GLY A 87 -2.47 -2.07 -3.36
CA GLY A 87 -2.65 -3.24 -2.50
C GLY A 87 -3.64 -2.98 -1.37
N PRO A 88 -3.90 -4.00 -0.54
CA PRO A 88 -4.80 -3.87 0.60
C PRO A 88 -4.16 -3.04 1.71
N ASP A 89 -4.98 -2.42 2.55
CA ASP A 89 -4.54 -1.81 3.80
C ASP A 89 -3.81 -2.84 4.66
N GLY A 90 -2.80 -2.37 5.41
CA GLY A 90 -1.94 -3.22 6.20
C GLY A 90 -1.73 -2.73 7.64
N THR A 91 -1.01 -3.55 8.41
CA THR A 91 -0.62 -3.20 9.78
C THR A 91 0.82 -3.64 10.03
N THR A 92 1.60 -2.77 10.70
CA THR A 92 2.97 -3.06 11.14
C THR A 92 3.21 -2.58 12.57
N CYS A 93 4.33 -2.99 13.15
CA CYS A 93 4.70 -2.64 14.52
C CYS A 93 5.87 -1.65 14.54
N GLY A 94 5.63 -0.43 15.03
CA GLY A 94 6.65 0.60 15.18
C GLY A 94 7.42 0.82 13.87
N SER A 95 8.74 0.69 13.91
CA SER A 95 9.64 0.84 12.77
C SER A 95 9.89 -0.46 11.98
N GLN A 96 9.07 -1.50 12.16
CA GLN A 96 9.23 -2.72 11.37
C GLN A 96 8.83 -2.46 9.92
N ALA A 97 9.69 -2.94 8.99
CA ALA A 97 9.42 -2.82 7.57
C ALA A 97 8.19 -3.63 7.16
N TYR A 98 7.32 -3.04 6.36
CA TYR A 98 6.13 -3.66 5.79
C TYR A 98 6.34 -3.94 4.31
N GLN A 99 6.06 -5.18 3.86
CA GLN A 99 6.14 -5.56 2.46
C GLN A 99 4.87 -5.14 1.73
N LEU A 100 4.99 -4.27 0.73
CA LEU A 100 3.87 -3.86 -0.11
C LEU A 100 3.48 -4.95 -1.11
N ALA A 101 2.21 -5.00 -1.50
CA ALA A 101 1.61 -6.01 -2.38
C ALA A 101 0.73 -5.37 -3.46
N ALA A 102 1.34 -4.51 -4.26
CA ALA A 102 0.69 -3.75 -5.32
C ALA A 102 0.55 -4.52 -6.62
N GLN A 103 -0.31 -4.03 -7.50
CA GLN A 103 -0.44 -4.45 -8.89
C GLN A 103 -0.50 -3.22 -9.79
N ALA A 104 0.08 -3.32 -10.99
CA ALA A 104 -0.01 -2.26 -12.00
C ALA A 104 0.09 -2.85 -13.40
N SER A 105 -0.51 -2.18 -14.39
CA SER A 105 -0.42 -2.54 -15.81
C SER A 105 -0.43 -1.29 -16.71
N ASN A 106 -0.01 -1.45 -17.97
CA ASN A 106 -0.05 -0.42 -19.03
C ASN A 106 0.72 0.87 -18.66
N TYR A 107 1.79 0.79 -17.89
CA TYR A 107 2.57 1.93 -17.45
C TYR A 107 3.96 1.99 -18.09
N SER A 108 4.55 3.18 -18.15
CA SER A 108 5.94 3.41 -18.56
C SER A 108 6.92 3.29 -17.40
N SER A 109 6.52 3.75 -16.23
CA SER A 109 7.25 3.68 -14.96
C SER A 109 6.28 3.83 -13.80
N MET A 110 6.75 3.64 -12.57
CA MET A 110 5.95 3.80 -11.36
C MET A 110 6.72 4.52 -10.27
N LEU A 111 5.97 5.11 -9.34
CA LEU A 111 6.54 5.80 -8.19
C LEU A 111 5.65 5.60 -6.96
N TRP A 112 6.28 5.18 -5.85
CA TRP A 112 5.69 5.21 -4.53
C TRP A 112 6.03 6.51 -3.82
N THR A 113 5.04 7.07 -3.10
CA THR A 113 5.18 8.28 -2.27
C THR A 113 4.36 8.14 -1.00
N GLY A 114 4.64 8.98 0.00
CA GLY A 114 3.89 9.07 1.25
C GLY A 114 4.76 8.88 2.48
N GLY A 115 4.30 9.42 3.60
CA GLY A 115 4.95 9.33 4.90
C GLY A 115 6.29 10.05 5.03
N ASP A 116 6.88 9.93 6.22
CA ASP A 116 8.24 10.39 6.52
C ASP A 116 9.23 9.22 6.67
N GLY A 117 8.75 8.00 6.36
CA GLY A 117 9.54 6.78 6.35
C GLY A 117 10.36 6.59 5.07
N THR A 118 10.81 5.37 4.83
CA THR A 118 11.66 5.06 3.68
C THR A 118 11.19 3.82 2.93
N PHE A 119 11.17 3.89 1.60
CA PHE A 119 11.01 2.74 0.72
C PHE A 119 12.37 2.09 0.44
N SER A 120 12.43 0.76 0.36
CA SER A 120 13.65 0.06 -0.09
C SER A 120 14.05 0.46 -1.52
N ASN A 121 13.05 0.71 -2.37
CA ASN A 121 13.16 1.33 -3.69
C ASN A 121 11.76 1.77 -4.11
N ASP A 122 11.53 3.06 -4.26
CA ASP A 122 10.24 3.67 -4.57
C ASP A 122 9.78 3.50 -6.03
N THR A 123 10.64 2.95 -6.90
CA THR A 123 10.35 2.73 -8.33
C THR A 123 10.07 1.27 -8.70
N ILE A 124 10.03 0.35 -7.74
CA ILE A 124 9.62 -1.04 -7.97
C ILE A 124 8.21 -1.30 -7.46
N LEU A 125 7.54 -2.31 -8.02
CA LEU A 125 6.13 -2.59 -7.74
C LEU A 125 5.86 -2.93 -6.28
N ASN A 126 6.70 -3.76 -5.68
CA ASN A 126 6.51 -4.27 -4.33
C ASN A 126 7.75 -4.02 -3.45
N PRO A 127 8.04 -2.74 -3.08
CA PRO A 127 9.10 -2.44 -2.12
C PRO A 127 8.68 -2.78 -0.69
N THR A 128 9.62 -2.76 0.23
CA THR A 128 9.31 -2.63 1.65
C THR A 128 9.26 -1.14 2.02
N TYR A 129 8.33 -0.79 2.91
CA TYR A 129 8.27 0.53 3.54
C TYR A 129 8.61 0.40 5.02
N THR A 130 9.54 1.23 5.49
CA THR A 130 9.89 1.34 6.91
C THR A 130 9.34 2.67 7.44
N PRO A 131 8.38 2.65 8.38
CA PRO A 131 7.78 3.87 8.92
C PRO A 131 8.80 4.79 9.58
N GLY A 132 8.63 6.10 9.39
CA GLY A 132 9.39 7.13 10.05
C GLY A 132 8.80 7.51 11.43
N PRO A 133 9.50 8.38 12.19
CA PRO A 133 9.02 8.81 13.51
C PRO A 133 7.67 9.52 13.48
N GLY A 134 7.40 10.32 12.44
CA GLY A 134 6.12 11.00 12.24
C GLY A 134 4.98 10.02 11.98
N ASP A 135 5.21 9.02 11.12
CA ASP A 135 4.24 7.96 10.83
C ASP A 135 3.90 7.17 12.10
N ILE A 136 4.94 6.80 12.89
CA ILE A 136 4.77 6.06 14.15
C ILE A 136 3.96 6.88 15.15
N SER A 137 4.26 8.17 15.27
CA SER A 137 3.55 9.05 16.21
C SER A 137 2.11 9.31 15.79
N SER A 138 1.83 9.26 14.48
CA SER A 138 0.48 9.42 13.92
C SER A 138 -0.36 8.14 14.00
N GLY A 139 0.29 6.97 14.20
CA GLY A 139 -0.35 5.66 14.25
C GLY A 139 -0.81 5.12 12.89
N SER A 140 -0.61 5.86 11.81
CA SER A 140 -0.89 5.42 10.43
C SER A 140 -0.24 6.33 9.41
N VAL A 141 -0.07 5.80 8.19
CA VAL A 141 0.41 6.54 7.02
C VAL A 141 -0.36 6.12 5.78
N ILE A 142 -0.60 7.07 4.87
CA ILE A 142 -1.14 6.79 3.53
C ILE A 142 0.04 6.69 2.58
N LEU A 143 0.15 5.55 1.90
CA LEU A 143 1.12 5.29 0.84
C LEU A 143 0.41 5.30 -0.50
N SER A 144 1.00 5.98 -1.49
CA SER A 144 0.43 6.22 -2.81
C SER A 144 1.30 5.62 -3.89
N LEU A 145 0.73 4.79 -4.75
CA LEU A 145 1.35 4.26 -5.96
C LEU A 145 0.84 5.04 -7.16
N THR A 146 1.73 5.68 -7.90
CA THR A 146 1.44 6.28 -9.20
C THR A 146 2.04 5.43 -10.30
N ALA A 147 1.21 4.93 -11.21
CA ALA A 147 1.61 4.31 -12.47
C ALA A 147 1.60 5.39 -13.56
N LEU A 148 2.78 5.76 -14.07
CA LEU A 148 2.91 6.78 -15.10
C LEU A 148 2.53 6.20 -16.46
N GLY A 149 1.63 6.87 -17.16
CA GLY A 149 1.13 6.41 -18.44
C GLY A 149 2.19 6.40 -19.55
N ILE A 150 1.91 5.62 -20.59
CA ILE A 150 2.67 5.68 -21.86
C ILE A 150 2.08 6.82 -22.68
N THR A 151 2.88 7.83 -22.99
CA THR A 151 2.40 9.01 -23.74
C THR A 151 1.65 8.61 -25.02
N PRO A 152 0.43 9.17 -25.30
CA PRO A 152 -0.15 10.37 -24.68
C PRO A 152 -1.07 10.11 -23.46
N CYS A 153 -1.23 8.86 -23.00
CA CYS A 153 -2.11 8.55 -21.86
C CYS A 153 -1.64 9.20 -20.56
N GLY A 154 -2.58 9.64 -19.74
CA GLY A 154 -2.33 10.17 -18.40
C GLY A 154 -1.93 9.10 -17.39
N ASP A 155 -1.63 9.54 -16.16
CA ASP A 155 -1.21 8.67 -15.05
C ASP A 155 -2.42 8.11 -14.28
N SER A 156 -2.19 7.01 -13.56
CA SER A 156 -3.15 6.44 -12.61
C SER A 156 -2.51 6.37 -11.22
N THR A 157 -3.29 6.70 -10.19
CA THR A 157 -2.81 6.69 -8.81
C THR A 157 -3.82 5.96 -7.92
N ASP A 158 -3.30 5.12 -7.01
CA ASP A 158 -4.08 4.46 -5.98
C ASP A 158 -3.35 4.54 -4.63
N THR A 159 -4.08 4.38 -3.53
CA THR A 159 -3.54 4.55 -2.18
C THR A 159 -3.92 3.39 -1.28
N MET A 160 -3.05 3.09 -0.31
CA MET A 160 -3.32 2.18 0.80
C MET A 160 -3.04 2.87 2.14
N VAL A 161 -3.68 2.41 3.21
CA VAL A 161 -3.40 2.83 4.58
C VAL A 161 -2.56 1.76 5.27
N LEU A 162 -1.39 2.16 5.78
CA LEU A 162 -0.60 1.33 6.68
C LEU A 162 -0.84 1.80 8.12
N THR A 163 -1.53 1.00 8.92
CA THR A 163 -1.70 1.23 10.36
C THR A 163 -0.42 0.82 11.11
N ILE A 164 0.04 1.70 12.01
CA ILE A 164 1.27 1.49 12.76
C ILE A 164 0.91 1.40 14.25
N THR A 165 1.06 0.22 14.83
CA THR A 165 0.82 -0.02 16.24
C THR A 165 2.13 0.10 17.02
N THR A 166 2.09 0.68 18.21
CA THR A 166 3.24 0.71 19.12
C THR A 166 3.22 -0.51 20.04
N GLY A 167 4.40 -0.96 20.48
CA GLY A 167 4.53 -2.08 21.43
C GLY A 167 3.87 -1.77 22.77
N ALA A 168 3.51 -2.83 23.49
CA ALA A 168 3.05 -2.70 24.87
C ALA A 168 4.18 -2.15 25.75
N THR A 169 3.83 -1.36 26.77
CA THR A 169 4.75 -0.94 27.84
C THR A 169 4.26 -1.52 29.16
N ALA A 170 5.19 -1.87 30.03
CA ALA A 170 4.92 -2.28 31.41
C ALA A 170 5.81 -1.48 32.36
N ASP A 171 5.24 -1.09 33.49
CA ASP A 171 5.90 -0.45 34.61
C ASP A 171 5.30 -1.07 35.89
N ALA A 172 6.10 -1.82 36.62
CA ALA A 172 5.68 -2.53 37.84
C ALA A 172 5.44 -1.59 39.04
N GLY A 173 5.78 -0.30 38.85
CA GLY A 173 5.73 0.68 39.93
C GLY A 173 6.95 0.63 40.86
N PRO A 174 6.97 1.48 41.89
CA PRO A 174 8.12 1.60 42.80
C PRO A 174 8.27 0.37 43.73
N ASP A 175 9.51 0.12 44.14
CA ASP A 175 9.82 -0.83 45.22
C ASP A 175 9.09 -0.45 46.52
N ALA A 176 8.73 -1.44 47.29
CA ALA A 176 7.99 -1.24 48.55
C ALA A 176 8.56 -2.11 49.69
N THR A 177 8.17 -1.77 50.92
CA THR A 177 8.53 -2.50 52.13
C THR A 177 7.28 -2.72 52.97
N ILE A 178 7.10 -3.96 53.45
CA ILE A 178 6.00 -4.38 54.35
C ILE A 178 6.54 -5.20 55.52
N CYS A 179 5.69 -5.46 56.51
CA CYS A 179 5.93 -6.47 57.51
C CYS A 179 5.41 -7.84 57.02
N GLU A 180 5.92 -8.94 57.60
CA GLU A 180 5.62 -10.31 57.17
C GLU A 180 4.16 -10.72 57.25
N ASP A 181 3.34 -10.01 58.06
CA ASP A 181 1.92 -10.25 58.26
C ASP A 181 1.04 -9.39 57.34
N GLN A 182 1.65 -8.59 56.44
CA GLN A 182 0.94 -7.65 55.59
C GLN A 182 0.89 -8.10 54.11
N SER A 183 -0.16 -7.68 53.41
CA SER A 183 -0.25 -7.76 51.97
C SER A 183 0.07 -6.39 51.34
N HIS A 184 0.54 -6.37 50.12
CA HIS A 184 0.85 -5.15 49.39
C HIS A 184 0.01 -5.01 48.13
N THR A 185 -0.69 -3.86 47.97
CA THR A 185 -1.38 -3.54 46.72
C THR A 185 -0.40 -2.89 45.76
N LEU A 186 -0.20 -3.52 44.61
CA LEU A 186 0.70 -3.10 43.55
C LEU A 186 0.18 -1.86 42.84
N SER A 187 1.08 -1.11 42.22
CA SER A 187 0.76 0.11 41.46
C SER A 187 1.30 0.04 40.06
N GLY A 188 0.99 -1.06 39.35
CA GLY A 188 1.42 -1.27 37.99
C GLY A 188 0.77 -0.31 37.01
N ASN A 189 1.51 0.02 35.96
CA ASN A 189 1.03 0.78 34.83
C ASN A 189 1.43 0.09 33.52
N ALA A 190 0.57 0.19 32.50
CA ALA A 190 0.83 -0.38 31.18
C ALA A 190 0.09 0.42 30.09
N SER A 191 0.65 0.44 28.87
CA SER A 191 -0.01 1.03 27.71
C SER A 191 0.06 0.11 26.49
N ASN A 192 -0.83 0.30 25.51
CA ASN A 192 -0.88 -0.47 24.27
C ASN A 192 -0.95 -2.00 24.47
N TYR A 193 -1.56 -2.44 25.55
CA TYR A 193 -1.68 -3.85 25.92
C TYR A 193 -3.09 -4.40 25.65
N THR A 194 -3.15 -5.70 25.44
CA THR A 194 -4.40 -6.48 25.37
C THR A 194 -4.64 -7.29 26.65
N SER A 195 -3.54 -7.60 27.37
CA SER A 195 -3.59 -8.30 28.66
C SER A 195 -2.37 -7.96 29.50
N VAL A 196 -2.52 -8.02 30.81
CA VAL A 196 -1.43 -7.95 31.77
C VAL A 196 -1.44 -9.19 32.67
N ASN A 197 -0.28 -9.52 33.23
CA ASN A 197 -0.15 -10.60 34.18
C ASN A 197 1.02 -10.36 35.15
N TRP A 198 0.73 -10.45 36.44
CA TRP A 198 1.72 -10.46 37.49
C TRP A 198 2.22 -11.86 37.76
N THR A 199 3.51 -11.98 38.01
CA THR A 199 4.19 -13.24 38.40
C THR A 199 5.29 -12.95 39.42
N GLY A 200 5.70 -13.97 40.16
CA GLY A 200 6.81 -13.89 41.12
C GLY A 200 6.41 -14.45 42.47
N GLY A 201 7.43 -14.83 43.24
CA GLY A 201 7.30 -15.37 44.59
C GLY A 201 6.57 -16.70 44.72
N ASP A 202 6.42 -17.14 45.99
CA ASP A 202 5.60 -18.31 46.35
C ASP A 202 4.30 -17.91 47.07
N GLY A 203 4.02 -16.61 47.13
CA GLY A 203 2.80 -16.05 47.66
C GLY A 203 1.63 -16.12 46.70
N SER A 204 0.63 -15.30 46.90
CA SER A 204 -0.59 -15.28 46.08
C SER A 204 -1.02 -13.86 45.71
N PHE A 205 -1.52 -13.72 44.49
CA PHE A 205 -2.23 -12.51 44.02
C PHE A 205 -3.74 -12.71 44.20
N ASP A 206 -4.45 -11.67 44.56
CA ASP A 206 -5.93 -11.66 44.55
C ASP A 206 -6.45 -11.83 43.09
N ASP A 207 -5.87 -11.08 42.13
CA ASP A 207 -6.09 -11.23 40.69
C ASP A 207 -4.83 -10.79 39.94
N PRO A 208 -4.03 -11.73 39.41
CA PRO A 208 -2.79 -11.39 38.71
C PRO A 208 -3.02 -10.68 37.34
N THR A 209 -4.26 -10.60 36.87
CA THR A 209 -4.59 -10.05 35.54
C THR A 209 -4.98 -8.56 35.58
N ILE A 210 -4.93 -7.91 36.74
CA ILE A 210 -5.18 -6.49 36.92
C ILE A 210 -3.91 -5.73 37.30
N LEU A 211 -3.83 -4.45 36.94
CA LEU A 211 -2.66 -3.61 37.18
C LEU A 211 -2.36 -3.42 38.68
N ASN A 212 -3.40 -3.26 39.49
CA ASN A 212 -3.31 -2.99 40.93
C ASN A 212 -3.66 -4.25 41.78
N ALA A 213 -3.08 -5.38 41.40
CA ALA A 213 -3.28 -6.62 42.15
C ALA A 213 -2.74 -6.49 43.59
N THR A 214 -3.30 -7.24 44.53
CA THR A 214 -2.80 -7.33 45.89
C THR A 214 -2.00 -8.63 46.05
N TYR A 215 -0.74 -8.51 46.44
CA TYR A 215 0.14 -9.65 46.71
C TYR A 215 0.23 -9.93 48.19
N THR A 216 0.06 -11.20 48.56
CA THR A 216 0.29 -11.70 49.91
C THR A 216 1.52 -12.62 49.85
N PRO A 217 2.62 -12.28 50.56
CA PRO A 217 3.85 -13.07 50.55
C PRO A 217 3.65 -14.51 51.03
N GLY A 218 4.39 -15.42 50.39
CA GLY A 218 4.48 -16.82 50.82
C GLY A 218 5.58 -17.05 51.86
N PRO A 219 5.64 -18.24 52.42
CA PRO A 219 6.64 -18.58 53.48
C PRO A 219 8.10 -18.43 53.00
N ASN A 220 8.41 -18.75 51.74
CA ASN A 220 9.76 -18.62 51.22
C ASN A 220 10.13 -17.16 50.90
N ASP A 221 9.17 -16.32 50.50
CA ASP A 221 9.38 -14.88 50.33
C ASP A 221 9.72 -14.21 51.65
N ILE A 222 8.98 -14.57 52.71
CA ILE A 222 9.20 -14.08 54.07
C ILE A 222 10.60 -14.52 54.57
N LEU A 223 10.95 -15.79 54.35
CA LEU A 223 12.26 -16.32 54.77
C LEU A 223 13.41 -15.65 53.99
N ALA A 224 13.19 -15.34 52.70
CA ALA A 224 14.16 -14.64 51.84
C ALA A 224 14.28 -13.15 52.18
N GLY A 225 13.28 -12.54 52.84
CA GLY A 225 13.24 -11.12 53.19
C GLY A 225 12.93 -10.19 52.02
N SER A 226 12.72 -10.72 50.82
CA SER A 226 12.30 -9.96 49.64
C SER A 226 11.84 -10.88 48.52
N VAL A 227 11.03 -10.31 47.60
CA VAL A 227 10.56 -10.97 46.38
C VAL A 227 10.51 -9.99 45.19
N ASN A 228 10.85 -10.48 44.01
CA ASN A 228 10.64 -9.75 42.78
C ASN A 228 9.26 -10.07 42.18
N LEU A 229 8.44 -9.06 42.01
CA LEU A 229 7.12 -9.17 41.40
C LEU A 229 7.17 -8.55 40.00
N THR A 230 6.90 -9.34 38.98
CA THR A 230 7.06 -8.97 37.57
C THR A 230 5.69 -8.75 36.94
N LEU A 231 5.46 -7.56 36.38
CA LEU A 231 4.35 -7.23 35.53
C LEU A 231 4.72 -7.49 34.07
N THR A 232 3.98 -8.36 33.39
CA THR A 232 4.08 -8.57 31.94
C THR A 232 2.86 -7.98 31.25
N ALA A 233 3.05 -7.09 30.29
CA ALA A 233 2.02 -6.55 29.42
C ALA A 233 2.19 -7.11 28.01
N ASN A 234 1.14 -7.75 27.47
CA ASN A 234 1.11 -8.27 26.10
C ASN A 234 0.25 -7.39 25.22
N GLY A 235 0.70 -7.08 24.02
CA GLY A 235 -0.01 -6.29 23.02
C GLY A 235 0.12 -6.87 21.62
N ALA A 236 -0.50 -6.24 20.63
CA ALA A 236 -0.47 -6.67 19.23
C ALA A 236 0.97 -6.75 18.66
N CYS A 237 1.90 -5.95 19.20
CA CYS A 237 3.32 -5.92 18.80
C CYS A 237 4.26 -6.66 19.76
N GLY A 238 3.75 -7.67 20.46
CA GLY A 238 4.52 -8.44 21.42
C GLY A 238 4.34 -7.96 22.86
N GLY A 239 5.03 -8.65 23.79
CA GLY A 239 4.97 -8.37 25.23
C GLY A 239 6.23 -7.69 25.73
N THR A 240 6.09 -6.97 26.83
CA THR A 240 7.19 -6.41 27.62
C THR A 240 6.95 -6.67 29.10
N SER A 241 8.01 -6.64 29.89
CA SER A 241 7.92 -6.88 31.33
C SER A 241 8.79 -5.88 32.09
N ASP A 242 8.33 -5.55 33.27
CA ASP A 242 9.07 -4.80 34.27
C ASP A 242 8.87 -5.45 35.64
N PHE A 243 9.74 -5.17 36.61
CA PHE A 243 9.62 -5.75 37.94
C PHE A 243 9.84 -4.71 39.04
N MET A 244 9.21 -4.95 40.20
CA MET A 244 9.47 -4.23 41.44
C MET A 244 9.98 -5.20 42.51
N VAL A 245 10.71 -4.68 43.48
CA VAL A 245 11.17 -5.43 44.64
C VAL A 245 10.27 -5.13 45.84
N LEU A 246 9.65 -6.16 46.38
CA LEU A 246 8.93 -6.07 47.66
C LEU A 246 9.85 -6.60 48.78
N THR A 247 10.33 -5.73 49.68
CA THR A 247 11.10 -6.07 50.88
C THR A 247 10.15 -6.46 52.01
N ILE A 248 10.45 -7.53 52.71
CA ILE A 248 9.62 -8.11 53.78
C ILE A 248 10.41 -8.13 55.07
N ASN A 249 10.00 -7.33 56.05
CA ASN A 249 10.65 -7.28 57.37
C ASN A 249 9.95 -8.25 58.36
N LEU A 250 10.76 -9.01 59.09
CA LEU A 250 10.27 -9.85 60.18
C LEU A 250 9.81 -8.96 61.35
N LEU A 251 8.81 -9.41 62.08
CA LEU A 251 8.29 -8.74 63.29
C LEU A 251 9.17 -9.05 64.53
#